data_ae3a3f49dba0fb3d77dc76eac512db2f
#
_entry.id   ae3a3f49dba0fb3d77dc76eac512db2f
#
_cell.length_a   1.000
_cell.length_b   1.000
_cell.length_c   1.000
_cell.angle_alpha   90.00
_cell.angle_beta   90.00
_cell.angle_gamma   90.00
#
_symmetry.space_group_name_H-M   'P 1'
#
loop_
_entity.id
_entity.type
_entity.pdbx_description
1 polymer ?
#
loop_
_entity_poly.entity_id
_entity_poly.type
_entity_poly.pdbx_seq_one_letter_code
_entity_poly.pdbx_strand_id
1 'polypeptide(L)'
;MKRLFTSESVTEGHPDKLCDYISDSILDSYLAKDKNARVACETVAGKGEIFITGEITSTANVDIEQVVRDTIKEVGYADSEYDIDYRTCKIYINLSKQSPDIALGVDKSLEDKEGKDVESEGAGDQGLMFGYACDETEELMPLPISLAHKLSKRLTEVRREKIIDYLRPDGKTQVTVEYDGDKPVRIDTIVVSTQHLPDVDMNVLKKDIIEKVIKPIVPANLLDENTKYFINPTGRFVIGGPLGDSGLTGRKIIVDTYGGAARHGGGAFSGKDPTKVDRSASYMARHIAKNIVANGYAKKCEIQIAYSIGVAKPVSIYVNTYGTNTIPEEKIIEKIDKTFDLTPRAIINYLDLQRPIYRQTTNYGHFGKKDLPWEKIINF
;
A
#
# COMPACT_ATOMS: atom_id res chain seq x y z
N MET A 1 -3.41 -6.43 30.30
CA MET A 1 -4.46 -5.36 30.25
C MET A 1 -5.17 -5.51 28.93
N LYS A 2 -6.49 -5.66 28.99
CA LYS A 2 -7.31 -5.75 27.76
C LYS A 2 -7.35 -4.40 27.04
N ARG A 3 -7.14 -4.41 25.71
CA ARG A 3 -7.22 -3.22 24.85
C ARG A 3 -7.86 -3.58 23.51
N LEU A 4 -8.48 -2.61 22.87
CA LEU A 4 -9.00 -2.74 21.50
C LEU A 4 -8.08 -1.99 20.54
N PHE A 5 -7.82 -2.60 19.39
CA PHE A 5 -7.09 -1.96 18.30
C PHE A 5 -7.80 -2.19 16.96
N THR A 6 -7.88 -1.15 16.15
CA THR A 6 -8.68 -1.15 14.94
C THR A 6 -7.82 -0.77 13.73
N SER A 7 -8.00 -1.50 12.63
CA SER A 7 -7.47 -1.12 11.32
C SER A 7 -8.57 -1.21 10.27
N GLU A 8 -8.42 -0.43 9.21
CA GLU A 8 -9.32 -0.45 8.05
C GLU A 8 -8.59 -0.78 6.76
N SER A 9 -9.36 -1.24 5.77
CA SER A 9 -8.93 -1.41 4.40
C SER A 9 -10.05 -1.06 3.44
N VAL A 10 -9.73 -0.93 2.16
CA VAL A 10 -10.67 -0.55 1.12
C VAL A 10 -10.54 -1.49 -0.09
N THR A 11 -11.61 -1.58 -0.89
CA THR A 11 -11.58 -2.32 -2.15
C THR A 11 -10.86 -1.53 -3.25
N GLU A 12 -10.57 -2.20 -4.35
CA GLU A 12 -9.96 -1.59 -5.55
C GLU A 12 -10.79 -0.45 -6.17
N GLY A 13 -12.09 -0.46 -5.93
CA GLY A 13 -13.03 0.58 -6.41
C GLY A 13 -13.19 1.77 -5.48
N HIS A 14 -12.56 1.78 -4.30
CA HIS A 14 -12.54 2.99 -3.49
C HIS A 14 -11.88 4.15 -4.25
N PRO A 15 -12.45 5.38 -4.25
CA PRO A 15 -11.95 6.48 -5.07
C PRO A 15 -10.44 6.74 -4.95
N ASP A 16 -9.91 6.80 -3.73
CA ASP A 16 -8.47 6.98 -3.52
C ASP A 16 -7.66 5.79 -4.05
N LYS A 17 -8.15 4.55 -3.87
CA LYS A 17 -7.46 3.35 -4.36
C LYS A 17 -7.52 3.21 -5.88
N LEU A 18 -8.60 3.65 -6.50
CA LEU A 18 -8.65 3.76 -7.96
C LEU A 18 -7.57 4.73 -8.47
N CYS A 19 -7.38 5.88 -7.81
CA CYS A 19 -6.33 6.84 -8.16
C CYS A 19 -4.93 6.25 -7.99
N ASP A 20 -4.66 5.56 -6.89
CA ASP A 20 -3.41 4.84 -6.66
C ASP A 20 -3.18 3.79 -7.76
N TYR A 21 -4.22 3.02 -8.11
CA TYR A 21 -4.14 1.96 -9.11
C TYR A 21 -3.89 2.51 -10.52
N ILE A 22 -4.49 3.63 -10.88
CA ILE A 22 -4.23 4.33 -12.14
C ILE A 22 -2.78 4.81 -12.17
N SER A 23 -2.30 5.48 -11.12
CA SER A 23 -0.95 6.02 -11.04
C SER A 23 0.13 4.93 -11.14
N ASP A 24 -0.06 3.80 -10.47
CA ASP A 24 0.86 2.66 -10.58
C ASP A 24 0.71 1.89 -11.91
N SER A 25 -0.46 1.89 -12.54
CA SER A 25 -0.63 1.33 -13.89
C SER A 25 0.14 2.15 -14.94
N ILE A 26 0.15 3.48 -14.80
CA ILE A 26 0.96 4.37 -15.64
C ILE A 26 2.44 4.11 -15.39
N LEU A 27 2.89 4.06 -14.14
CA LEU A 27 4.28 3.75 -13.79
C LEU A 27 4.74 2.43 -14.41
N ASP A 28 4.00 1.34 -14.23
CA ASP A 28 4.34 0.02 -14.75
C ASP A 28 4.38 0.00 -16.29
N SER A 29 3.51 0.77 -16.94
CA SER A 29 3.50 0.91 -18.42
C SER A 29 4.76 1.58 -18.94
N TYR A 30 5.34 2.52 -18.20
CA TYR A 30 6.63 3.12 -18.52
C TYR A 30 7.78 2.16 -18.23
N LEU A 31 7.83 1.57 -17.04
CA LEU A 31 8.91 0.66 -16.64
C LEU A 31 9.00 -0.59 -17.51
N ALA A 32 7.89 -1.07 -18.05
CA ALA A 32 7.88 -2.18 -19.00
C ALA A 32 8.62 -1.90 -20.30
N LYS A 33 8.76 -0.62 -20.70
CA LYS A 33 9.41 -0.18 -21.95
C LYS A 33 10.75 0.53 -21.69
N ASP A 34 10.89 1.14 -20.52
CA ASP A 34 12.08 1.90 -20.12
C ASP A 34 12.30 1.72 -18.60
N LYS A 35 13.18 0.78 -18.23
CA LYS A 35 13.49 0.48 -16.82
C LYS A 35 14.10 1.67 -16.05
N ASN A 36 14.60 2.69 -16.76
CA ASN A 36 15.18 3.90 -16.18
C ASN A 36 14.19 5.07 -16.17
N ALA A 37 12.92 4.84 -16.53
CA ALA A 37 11.92 5.90 -16.48
C ALA A 37 11.82 6.53 -15.08
N ARG A 38 11.81 7.85 -15.05
CA ARG A 38 11.55 8.65 -13.84
C ARG A 38 10.10 9.08 -13.87
N VAL A 39 9.34 8.64 -12.88
CA VAL A 39 7.90 8.84 -12.82
C VAL A 39 7.52 9.37 -11.44
N ALA A 40 6.83 10.49 -11.42
CA ALA A 40 6.08 11.01 -10.29
C ALA A 40 4.70 11.38 -10.84
N CYS A 41 3.74 10.46 -10.74
CA CYS A 41 2.43 10.58 -11.38
C CYS A 41 1.32 10.53 -10.32
N GLU A 42 0.49 11.54 -10.31
CA GLU A 42 -0.63 11.68 -9.39
C GLU A 42 -1.93 11.71 -10.17
N THR A 43 -2.94 11.08 -9.60
CA THR A 43 -4.28 10.99 -10.17
C THR A 43 -5.28 11.62 -9.21
N VAL A 44 -6.17 12.44 -9.74
CA VAL A 44 -7.37 12.93 -9.04
C VAL A 44 -8.59 12.41 -9.78
N ALA A 45 -9.53 11.80 -9.07
CA ALA A 45 -10.80 11.33 -9.60
C ALA A 45 -11.96 12.09 -8.99
N GLY A 46 -12.88 12.54 -9.81
CA GLY A 46 -14.11 13.24 -9.42
C GLY A 46 -15.30 12.74 -10.21
N LYS A 47 -16.39 13.50 -10.19
CA LYS A 47 -17.64 13.15 -10.86
C LYS A 47 -17.49 13.04 -12.39
N GLY A 48 -17.23 11.84 -12.88
CA GLY A 48 -17.06 11.58 -14.32
C GLY A 48 -15.78 12.12 -14.94
N GLU A 49 -14.82 12.56 -14.14
CA GLU A 49 -13.56 13.18 -14.58
C GLU A 49 -12.36 12.59 -13.87
N ILE A 50 -11.28 12.40 -14.63
CA ILE A 50 -9.97 11.96 -14.14
C ILE A 50 -8.93 13.00 -14.56
N PHE A 51 -8.10 13.43 -13.62
CA PHE A 51 -6.98 14.34 -13.85
C PHE A 51 -5.68 13.60 -13.54
N ILE A 52 -4.78 13.57 -14.51
CA ILE A 52 -3.43 13.02 -14.37
C ILE A 52 -2.46 14.19 -14.38
N THR A 53 -1.63 14.29 -13.36
CA THR A 53 -0.62 15.35 -13.23
C THR A 53 0.69 14.79 -12.72
N GLY A 54 1.76 15.57 -12.83
CA GLY A 54 3.09 15.19 -12.35
C GLY A 54 4.20 15.31 -13.38
N GLU A 55 5.29 14.59 -13.15
CA GLU A 55 6.48 14.64 -13.99
C GLU A 55 6.86 13.22 -14.45
N ILE A 56 7.13 13.09 -15.76
CA ILE A 56 7.62 11.85 -16.36
C ILE A 56 8.80 12.18 -17.30
N THR A 57 9.94 11.54 -17.03
CA THR A 57 11.11 11.55 -17.92
C THR A 57 11.39 10.12 -18.35
N SER A 58 11.20 9.83 -19.64
CA SER A 58 11.39 8.50 -20.23
C SER A 58 11.65 8.59 -21.72
N THR A 59 12.29 7.56 -22.26
CA THR A 59 12.41 7.33 -23.71
C THR A 59 11.21 6.59 -24.29
N ALA A 60 10.36 6.02 -23.44
CA ALA A 60 9.17 5.29 -23.83
C ALA A 60 8.01 6.22 -24.18
N ASN A 61 7.18 5.77 -25.14
CA ASN A 61 5.88 6.37 -25.42
C ASN A 61 4.76 5.44 -24.90
N VAL A 62 3.89 5.99 -24.04
CA VAL A 62 2.76 5.29 -23.42
C VAL A 62 1.47 6.05 -23.75
N ASP A 63 0.46 5.35 -24.19
CA ASP A 63 -0.90 5.87 -24.32
C ASP A 63 -1.56 5.90 -22.93
N ILE A 64 -1.39 7.03 -22.24
CA ILE A 64 -1.83 7.20 -20.84
C ILE A 64 -3.36 7.15 -20.78
N GLU A 65 -4.07 7.74 -21.75
CA GLU A 65 -5.53 7.70 -21.76
C GLU A 65 -6.04 6.25 -21.83
N GLN A 66 -5.46 5.42 -22.66
CA GLN A 66 -5.83 4.02 -22.76
C GLN A 66 -5.52 3.25 -21.48
N VAL A 67 -4.37 3.48 -20.84
CA VAL A 67 -4.01 2.89 -19.55
C VAL A 67 -5.04 3.24 -18.47
N VAL A 68 -5.47 4.50 -18.40
CA VAL A 68 -6.49 4.95 -17.45
C VAL A 68 -7.82 4.23 -17.69
N ARG A 69 -8.30 4.20 -18.94
CA ARG A 69 -9.56 3.54 -19.31
C ARG A 69 -9.55 2.06 -18.99
N ASP A 70 -8.46 1.37 -19.33
CA ASP A 70 -8.30 -0.06 -19.06
C ASP A 70 -8.30 -0.35 -17.56
N THR A 71 -7.66 0.50 -16.77
CA THR A 71 -7.64 0.36 -15.30
C THR A 71 -9.04 0.54 -14.71
N ILE A 72 -9.78 1.58 -15.12
CA ILE A 72 -11.17 1.82 -14.67
C ILE A 72 -12.07 0.65 -15.06
N LYS A 73 -11.92 0.13 -16.31
CA LYS A 73 -12.65 -1.02 -16.83
C LYS A 73 -12.37 -2.28 -16.01
N GLU A 74 -11.12 -2.55 -15.68
CA GLU A 74 -10.71 -3.72 -14.88
C GLU A 74 -11.30 -3.70 -13.48
N VAL A 75 -11.36 -2.54 -12.83
CA VAL A 75 -12.04 -2.36 -11.54
C VAL A 75 -13.53 -2.68 -11.65
N GLY A 76 -14.11 -2.54 -12.85
CA GLY A 76 -15.52 -2.85 -13.11
C GLY A 76 -16.44 -1.63 -13.15
N TYR A 77 -15.89 -0.45 -13.36
CA TYR A 77 -16.64 0.78 -13.50
C TYR A 77 -17.08 1.02 -14.94
N ALA A 78 -18.36 0.78 -15.20
CA ALA A 78 -18.97 0.85 -16.52
C ALA A 78 -20.40 1.44 -16.52
N ASP A 79 -20.76 2.25 -15.52
CA ASP A 79 -22.11 2.77 -15.32
C ASP A 79 -22.07 4.18 -14.72
N SER A 80 -22.33 5.19 -15.57
CA SER A 80 -22.28 6.60 -15.18
C SER A 80 -23.43 7.06 -14.29
N GLU A 81 -24.43 6.23 -14.07
CA GLU A 81 -25.55 6.58 -13.17
C GLU A 81 -25.17 6.41 -11.69
N TYR A 82 -24.37 5.40 -11.38
CA TYR A 82 -24.05 5.04 -9.99
C TYR A 82 -22.58 5.18 -9.63
N ASP A 83 -21.70 5.31 -10.63
CA ASP A 83 -20.26 5.48 -10.46
C ASP A 83 -19.62 6.15 -11.71
N ILE A 84 -18.34 5.93 -11.96
CA ILE A 84 -17.65 6.40 -13.16
C ILE A 84 -17.72 5.36 -14.29
N ASP A 85 -17.87 5.79 -15.54
CA ASP A 85 -17.86 4.91 -16.73
C ASP A 85 -16.56 5.10 -17.52
N TYR A 86 -15.78 4.02 -17.67
CA TYR A 86 -14.51 4.02 -18.39
C TYR A 86 -14.63 4.47 -19.85
N ARG A 87 -15.80 4.34 -20.46
CA ARG A 87 -16.08 4.69 -21.87
C ARG A 87 -16.28 6.18 -22.08
N THR A 88 -16.87 6.85 -21.08
CA THR A 88 -17.39 8.21 -21.23
C THR A 88 -16.77 9.22 -20.28
N CYS A 89 -16.01 8.78 -19.28
CA CYS A 89 -15.34 9.70 -18.36
C CYS A 89 -14.36 10.60 -19.13
N LYS A 90 -14.26 11.85 -18.70
CA LYS A 90 -13.29 12.79 -19.26
C LYS A 90 -11.94 12.57 -18.59
N ILE A 91 -10.88 12.54 -19.38
CA ILE A 91 -9.52 12.35 -18.91
C ILE A 91 -8.69 13.57 -19.30
N TYR A 92 -8.11 14.24 -18.30
CA TYR A 92 -7.24 15.39 -18.48
C TYR A 92 -5.82 14.98 -18.10
N ILE A 93 -4.86 15.20 -19.01
CA ILE A 93 -3.47 14.82 -18.81
C ILE A 93 -2.63 16.09 -18.84
N ASN A 94 -1.98 16.41 -17.72
CA ASN A 94 -1.07 17.54 -17.57
C ASN A 94 0.25 17.03 -16.95
N LEU A 95 1.10 16.45 -17.80
CA LEU A 95 2.39 15.90 -17.40
C LEU A 95 3.52 16.73 -17.99
N SER A 96 4.53 16.99 -17.19
CA SER A 96 5.75 17.71 -17.57
C SER A 96 6.99 16.80 -17.45
N LYS A 97 8.15 17.31 -17.89
CA LYS A 97 9.44 16.68 -17.58
C LYS A 97 9.94 17.17 -16.22
N GLN A 98 10.66 16.29 -15.51
CA GLN A 98 11.29 16.65 -14.24
C GLN A 98 12.19 17.89 -14.36
N SER A 99 12.17 18.74 -13.34
CA SER A 99 13.03 19.94 -13.25
C SER A 99 14.51 19.56 -13.36
N PRO A 100 15.30 20.27 -14.18
CA PRO A 100 16.76 20.08 -14.26
C PRO A 100 17.47 20.28 -12.92
N ASP A 101 16.97 21.18 -12.06
CA ASP A 101 17.57 21.46 -10.75
C ASP A 101 17.47 20.26 -9.80
N ILE A 102 16.36 19.54 -9.83
CA ILE A 102 16.16 18.31 -9.06
C ILE A 102 17.10 17.22 -9.61
N ALA A 103 17.21 17.07 -10.92
CA ALA A 103 18.08 16.09 -11.56
C ALA A 103 19.56 16.27 -11.15
N LEU A 104 20.06 17.50 -11.10
CA LEU A 104 21.43 17.81 -10.66
C LEU A 104 21.76 17.38 -9.22
N GLY A 105 20.75 17.36 -8.34
CA GLY A 105 20.91 16.92 -6.94
C GLY A 105 20.89 15.40 -6.78
N VAL A 106 20.24 14.69 -7.70
CA VAL A 106 19.95 13.25 -7.62
C VAL A 106 20.94 12.40 -8.43
N ASP A 107 21.34 12.87 -9.62
CA ASP A 107 22.19 12.11 -10.55
C ASP A 107 23.63 11.91 -10.03
N LYS A 108 24.10 12.79 -9.15
CA LYS A 108 25.39 12.65 -8.43
C LYS A 108 25.21 13.03 -6.98
N SER A 109 25.54 12.10 -6.08
CA SER A 109 25.49 12.35 -4.64
C SER A 109 26.53 13.39 -4.20
N LEU A 110 26.37 13.89 -2.97
CA LEU A 110 27.37 14.77 -2.34
C LEU A 110 28.69 14.03 -2.18
N GLU A 111 28.65 12.75 -1.82
CA GLU A 111 29.83 11.87 -1.64
C GLU A 111 30.60 11.70 -2.96
N ASP A 112 29.90 11.56 -4.11
CA ASP A 112 30.54 11.48 -5.44
C ASP A 112 31.16 12.85 -5.82
N LYS A 113 30.46 13.96 -5.57
CA LYS A 113 30.98 15.31 -5.83
C LYS A 113 32.23 15.65 -4.98
N GLU A 114 32.33 15.08 -3.77
CA GLU A 114 33.50 15.21 -2.88
C GLU A 114 34.60 14.16 -3.16
N GLY A 115 34.38 13.27 -4.14
CA GLY A 115 35.37 12.22 -4.50
C GLY A 115 35.53 11.12 -3.45
N LYS A 116 34.54 10.96 -2.57
CA LYS A 116 34.55 9.97 -1.48
C LYS A 116 33.96 8.63 -1.86
N ASP A 117 33.12 8.61 -2.90
CA ASP A 117 32.48 7.41 -3.41
C ASP A 117 32.26 7.57 -4.92
N VAL A 118 32.49 6.52 -5.69
CA VAL A 118 32.44 6.59 -7.16
C VAL A 118 31.06 6.10 -7.62
N GLU A 119 30.36 6.95 -8.39
CA GLU A 119 29.10 6.62 -9.05
C GLU A 119 27.89 6.37 -8.10
N SER A 120 27.76 7.11 -7.01
CA SER A 120 26.58 7.04 -6.16
C SER A 120 25.51 8.08 -6.53
N GLU A 121 24.26 7.65 -6.65
CA GLU A 121 23.10 8.53 -6.74
C GLU A 121 22.72 9.02 -5.34
N GLY A 122 22.43 10.32 -5.21
CA GLY A 122 21.88 10.87 -3.98
C GLY A 122 20.40 10.52 -3.80
N ALA A 123 19.91 10.57 -2.56
CA ALA A 123 18.49 10.45 -2.32
C ALA A 123 17.72 11.58 -3.04
N GLY A 124 16.61 11.24 -3.68
CA GLY A 124 15.80 12.16 -4.49
C GLY A 124 15.06 13.22 -3.67
N ASP A 125 14.94 12.98 -2.37
CA ASP A 125 14.31 13.89 -1.41
C ASP A 125 14.86 13.63 0.00
N GLN A 126 14.64 14.56 0.90
CA GLN A 126 14.73 14.30 2.34
C GLN A 126 13.50 13.53 2.80
N GLY A 127 13.63 12.76 3.89
CA GLY A 127 12.48 12.08 4.48
C GLY A 127 12.87 11.04 5.49
N LEU A 128 11.83 10.47 6.11
CA LEU A 128 11.96 9.36 7.03
C LEU A 128 10.94 8.27 6.65
N MET A 129 11.38 7.01 6.62
CA MET A 129 10.62 5.87 6.20
C MET A 129 10.60 4.84 7.29
N PHE A 130 9.46 4.17 7.45
CA PHE A 130 9.28 3.15 8.48
C PHE A 130 9.02 1.77 7.88
N GLY A 131 9.64 0.76 8.48
CA GLY A 131 9.31 -0.64 8.31
C GLY A 131 8.83 -1.25 9.61
N TYR A 132 7.93 -2.23 9.54
CA TYR A 132 7.42 -2.93 10.71
C TYR A 132 7.17 -4.40 10.41
N ALA A 133 7.32 -5.24 11.43
CA ALA A 133 6.88 -6.63 11.43
C ALA A 133 6.53 -7.08 12.86
N CYS A 134 5.61 -8.04 12.97
CA CYS A 134 5.27 -8.69 14.23
C CYS A 134 4.84 -10.14 13.98
N ASP A 135 4.86 -10.96 15.02
CA ASP A 135 4.56 -12.40 14.97
C ASP A 135 3.07 -12.74 15.11
N GLU A 136 2.18 -11.78 14.77
CA GLU A 136 0.72 -11.96 14.91
C GLU A 136 0.09 -12.78 13.78
N THR A 137 0.72 -12.81 12.60
CA THR A 137 0.23 -13.54 11.40
C THR A 137 1.39 -14.23 10.67
N GLU A 138 1.09 -15.19 9.78
CA GLU A 138 2.11 -15.88 8.97
C GLU A 138 2.93 -14.94 8.10
N GLU A 139 2.29 -13.90 7.58
CA GLU A 139 2.94 -12.86 6.78
C GLU A 139 3.75 -11.86 7.60
N LEU A 140 3.76 -12.02 8.94
CA LEU A 140 4.41 -11.13 9.91
C LEU A 140 3.87 -9.69 9.85
N MET A 141 2.54 -9.58 9.76
CA MET A 141 1.77 -8.34 9.75
C MET A 141 0.86 -8.27 10.98
N PRO A 142 0.48 -7.04 11.41
CA PRO A 142 -0.53 -6.88 12.47
C PRO A 142 -1.87 -7.52 12.06
N LEU A 143 -2.48 -8.26 12.97
CA LEU A 143 -3.72 -9.00 12.70
C LEU A 143 -4.89 -8.11 12.22
N PRO A 144 -5.16 -6.92 12.80
CA PRO A 144 -6.28 -6.09 12.36
C PRO A 144 -6.19 -5.67 10.89
N ILE A 145 -5.03 -5.18 10.44
CA ILE A 145 -4.86 -4.77 9.04
C ILE A 145 -4.81 -5.97 8.09
N SER A 146 -4.20 -7.07 8.48
CA SER A 146 -4.18 -8.31 7.69
C SER A 146 -5.61 -8.80 7.44
N LEU A 147 -6.46 -8.86 8.46
CA LEU A 147 -7.87 -9.26 8.30
C LEU A 147 -8.67 -8.23 7.50
N ALA A 148 -8.47 -6.93 7.71
CA ALA A 148 -9.16 -5.90 6.93
C ALA A 148 -8.82 -6.02 5.43
N HIS A 149 -7.54 -6.25 5.08
CA HIS A 149 -7.14 -6.51 3.70
C HIS A 149 -7.77 -7.77 3.11
N LYS A 150 -7.76 -8.86 3.84
CA LYS A 150 -8.35 -10.14 3.40
C LYS A 150 -9.86 -10.00 3.18
N LEU A 151 -10.56 -9.25 4.02
CA LEU A 151 -11.99 -8.96 3.87
C LEU A 151 -12.27 -8.08 2.65
N SER A 152 -11.52 -6.99 2.44
CA SER A 152 -11.65 -6.13 1.26
C SER A 152 -11.35 -6.88 -0.04
N LYS A 153 -10.33 -7.74 -0.04
CA LYS A 153 -10.01 -8.63 -1.15
C LYS A 153 -11.16 -9.60 -1.43
N ARG A 154 -11.73 -10.20 -0.38
CA ARG A 154 -12.85 -11.13 -0.51
C ARG A 154 -14.10 -10.46 -1.05
N LEU A 155 -14.39 -9.21 -0.67
CA LEU A 155 -15.48 -8.43 -1.27
C LEU A 155 -15.31 -8.29 -2.79
N THR A 156 -14.10 -8.00 -3.26
CA THR A 156 -13.80 -7.93 -4.69
C THR A 156 -13.94 -9.29 -5.38
N GLU A 157 -13.45 -10.36 -4.76
CA GLU A 157 -13.55 -11.72 -5.31
C GLU A 157 -15.01 -12.15 -5.50
N VAL A 158 -15.84 -12.04 -4.43
CA VAL A 158 -17.26 -12.46 -4.52
C VAL A 158 -18.06 -11.63 -5.53
N ARG A 159 -17.69 -10.37 -5.76
CA ARG A 159 -18.25 -9.53 -6.81
C ARG A 159 -17.81 -9.99 -8.20
N ARG A 160 -16.50 -10.13 -8.44
CA ARG A 160 -15.93 -10.49 -9.75
C ARG A 160 -16.37 -11.88 -10.20
N GLU A 161 -16.44 -12.83 -9.26
CA GLU A 161 -16.90 -14.21 -9.49
C GLU A 161 -18.43 -14.35 -9.50
N LYS A 162 -19.18 -13.25 -9.32
CA LYS A 162 -20.65 -13.22 -9.25
C LYS A 162 -21.26 -14.14 -8.18
N ILE A 163 -20.53 -14.40 -7.11
CA ILE A 163 -21.03 -15.10 -5.92
C ILE A 163 -22.06 -14.23 -5.20
N ILE A 164 -21.84 -12.91 -5.25
CA ILE A 164 -22.79 -11.87 -4.85
C ILE A 164 -22.86 -10.89 -6.01
N ASP A 165 -23.77 -11.13 -6.93
CA ASP A 165 -23.84 -10.47 -8.23
C ASP A 165 -24.37 -9.01 -8.20
N TYR A 166 -24.99 -8.63 -7.08
CA TYR A 166 -25.47 -7.27 -6.86
C TYR A 166 -24.45 -6.31 -6.22
N LEU A 167 -23.25 -6.78 -5.88
CA LEU A 167 -22.19 -5.91 -5.37
C LEU A 167 -21.56 -5.07 -6.48
N ARG A 168 -21.15 -3.86 -6.12
CA ARG A 168 -20.44 -2.91 -6.98
C ARG A 168 -19.00 -2.69 -6.45
N PRO A 169 -18.13 -1.96 -7.21
CA PRO A 169 -16.70 -1.96 -6.93
C PRO A 169 -16.28 -1.30 -5.62
N ASP A 170 -17.00 -0.26 -5.15
CA ASP A 170 -16.58 0.50 -3.96
C ASP A 170 -16.94 -0.21 -2.66
N GLY A 171 -16.03 -0.15 -1.70
CA GLY A 171 -16.26 -0.72 -0.39
C GLY A 171 -15.10 -0.49 0.59
N LYS A 172 -15.43 -0.64 1.87
CA LYS A 172 -14.51 -0.50 3.00
C LYS A 172 -14.74 -1.64 4.00
N THR A 173 -13.66 -2.04 4.64
CA THR A 173 -13.72 -2.98 5.77
C THR A 173 -12.93 -2.43 6.94
N GLN A 174 -13.38 -2.71 8.15
CA GLN A 174 -12.69 -2.35 9.38
C GLN A 174 -12.78 -3.50 10.36
N VAL A 175 -11.68 -3.82 11.03
CA VAL A 175 -11.59 -4.89 12.01
C VAL A 175 -11.05 -4.35 13.32
N THR A 176 -11.78 -4.56 14.40
CA THR A 176 -11.37 -4.26 15.76
C THR A 176 -11.04 -5.56 16.49
N VAL A 177 -9.80 -5.69 16.92
CA VAL A 177 -9.27 -6.85 17.65
C VAL A 177 -9.13 -6.51 19.12
N GLU A 178 -9.59 -7.40 19.98
CA GLU A 178 -9.31 -7.37 21.42
C GLU A 178 -7.98 -8.08 21.70
N TYR A 179 -7.11 -7.41 22.45
CA TYR A 179 -5.82 -7.93 22.89
C TYR A 179 -5.81 -8.13 24.41
N ASP A 180 -5.12 -9.17 24.86
CA ASP A 180 -4.67 -9.27 26.26
C ASP A 180 -3.13 -9.15 26.30
N GLY A 181 -2.66 -8.03 26.84
CA GLY A 181 -1.28 -7.61 26.64
C GLY A 181 -1.01 -7.39 25.14
N ASP A 182 -0.07 -8.15 24.59
CA ASP A 182 0.31 -8.10 23.17
C ASP A 182 -0.31 -9.22 22.33
N LYS A 183 -1.08 -10.11 22.94
CA LYS A 183 -1.69 -11.24 22.26
C LYS A 183 -3.10 -10.90 21.76
N PRO A 184 -3.40 -11.03 20.47
CA PRO A 184 -4.77 -10.94 19.97
C PRO A 184 -5.58 -12.12 20.52
N VAL A 185 -6.78 -11.86 21.03
CA VAL A 185 -7.62 -12.89 21.69
C VAL A 185 -8.97 -13.10 21.01
N ARG A 186 -9.59 -12.07 20.46
CA ARG A 186 -10.87 -12.16 19.72
C ARG A 186 -11.11 -10.94 18.83
N ILE A 187 -12.04 -11.08 17.93
CA ILE A 187 -12.57 -9.96 17.14
C ILE A 187 -13.74 -9.33 17.90
N ASP A 188 -13.61 -8.08 18.26
CA ASP A 188 -14.69 -7.32 18.89
C ASP A 188 -15.73 -6.83 17.90
N THR A 189 -15.25 -6.22 16.79
CA THR A 189 -16.15 -5.58 15.81
C THR A 189 -15.61 -5.76 14.40
N ILE A 190 -16.52 -6.03 13.47
CA ILE A 190 -16.27 -5.98 12.03
C ILE A 190 -17.27 -5.00 11.41
N VAL A 191 -16.74 -4.02 10.67
CA VAL A 191 -17.55 -3.09 9.86
C VAL A 191 -17.28 -3.37 8.39
N VAL A 192 -18.36 -3.49 7.60
CA VAL A 192 -18.28 -3.60 6.13
C VAL A 192 -19.24 -2.60 5.53
N SER A 193 -18.72 -1.71 4.70
CA SER A 193 -19.53 -0.84 3.84
C SER A 193 -19.25 -1.25 2.40
N THR A 194 -20.27 -1.64 1.65
CA THR A 194 -20.11 -2.10 0.27
C THR A 194 -21.18 -1.54 -0.62
N GLN A 195 -20.77 -1.03 -1.78
CA GLN A 195 -21.66 -0.52 -2.82
C GLN A 195 -22.47 -1.69 -3.44
N HIS A 196 -23.74 -1.44 -3.75
CA HIS A 196 -24.66 -2.46 -4.25
C HIS A 196 -25.67 -1.87 -5.25
N LEU A 197 -26.37 -2.73 -5.99
CA LEU A 197 -27.46 -2.34 -6.88
C LEU A 197 -28.67 -1.78 -6.10
N PRO A 198 -29.53 -0.92 -6.73
CA PRO A 198 -30.59 -0.18 -6.02
C PRO A 198 -31.60 -1.02 -5.26
N ASP A 199 -32.00 -2.18 -5.83
CA ASP A 199 -33.16 -2.96 -5.38
C ASP A 199 -32.79 -4.12 -4.44
N VAL A 200 -31.64 -4.03 -3.76
CA VAL A 200 -31.16 -5.08 -2.85
C VAL A 200 -31.80 -4.93 -1.48
N ASP A 201 -32.37 -6.02 -0.97
CA ASP A 201 -32.82 -6.10 0.44
C ASP A 201 -31.63 -6.08 1.38
N MET A 202 -31.61 -5.14 2.31
CA MET A 202 -30.48 -4.95 3.25
C MET A 202 -30.31 -6.13 4.22
N ASN A 203 -31.35 -6.89 4.52
CA ASN A 203 -31.21 -8.10 5.35
C ASN A 203 -30.54 -9.24 4.56
N VAL A 204 -30.85 -9.36 3.27
CA VAL A 204 -30.18 -10.28 2.35
C VAL A 204 -28.71 -9.91 2.22
N LEU A 205 -28.41 -8.64 1.95
CA LEU A 205 -27.03 -8.14 1.86
C LEU A 205 -26.26 -8.42 3.15
N LYS A 206 -26.82 -8.09 4.31
CA LYS A 206 -26.19 -8.34 5.61
C LYS A 206 -25.86 -9.82 5.81
N LYS A 207 -26.81 -10.72 5.51
CA LYS A 207 -26.62 -12.16 5.61
C LYS A 207 -25.52 -12.64 4.66
N ASP A 208 -25.56 -12.22 3.41
CA ASP A 208 -24.59 -12.62 2.39
C ASP A 208 -23.16 -12.15 2.73
N ILE A 209 -22.99 -10.95 3.23
CA ILE A 209 -21.67 -10.45 3.66
C ILE A 209 -21.14 -11.27 4.84
N ILE A 210 -21.97 -11.57 5.83
CA ILE A 210 -21.53 -12.40 6.96
C ILE A 210 -21.12 -13.80 6.50
N GLU A 211 -21.97 -14.47 5.70
CA GLU A 211 -21.77 -15.89 5.34
C GLU A 211 -20.71 -16.08 4.23
N LYS A 212 -20.67 -15.17 3.23
CA LYS A 212 -19.83 -15.34 2.03
C LYS A 212 -18.54 -14.55 2.06
N VAL A 213 -18.44 -13.52 2.92
CA VAL A 213 -17.26 -12.65 3.03
C VAL A 213 -16.56 -12.83 4.38
N ILE A 214 -17.28 -12.63 5.50
CA ILE A 214 -16.65 -12.59 6.83
C ILE A 214 -16.24 -13.98 7.31
N LYS A 215 -17.19 -14.92 7.39
CA LYS A 215 -16.93 -16.27 7.92
C LYS A 215 -15.85 -17.07 7.17
N PRO A 216 -15.73 -16.97 5.83
CA PRO A 216 -14.67 -17.68 5.11
C PRO A 216 -13.25 -17.10 5.37
N ILE A 217 -13.15 -15.87 5.83
CA ILE A 217 -11.87 -15.16 6.00
C ILE A 217 -11.41 -15.11 7.44
N VAL A 218 -12.32 -14.83 8.38
CA VAL A 218 -11.97 -14.67 9.79
C VAL A 218 -11.92 -16.04 10.47
N PRO A 219 -10.81 -16.40 11.13
CA PRO A 219 -10.72 -17.66 11.87
C PRO A 219 -11.86 -17.81 12.89
N ALA A 220 -12.56 -18.95 12.87
CA ALA A 220 -13.74 -19.17 13.70
C ALA A 220 -13.46 -19.06 15.21
N ASN A 221 -12.25 -19.40 15.65
CA ASN A 221 -11.83 -19.29 17.04
C ASN A 221 -11.62 -17.83 17.52
N LEU A 222 -11.63 -16.86 16.63
CA LEU A 222 -11.56 -15.44 16.94
C LEU A 222 -12.95 -14.78 16.98
N LEU A 223 -13.99 -15.47 16.52
CA LEU A 223 -15.38 -15.00 16.55
C LEU A 223 -16.12 -15.64 17.73
N ASP A 224 -16.95 -14.84 18.39
CA ASP A 224 -17.81 -15.29 19.47
C ASP A 224 -19.19 -14.61 19.41
N GLU A 225 -20.07 -14.94 20.36
CA GLU A 225 -21.43 -14.37 20.47
C GLU A 225 -21.46 -12.86 20.71
N ASN A 226 -20.35 -12.30 21.21
CA ASN A 226 -20.20 -10.86 21.50
C ASN A 226 -19.58 -10.10 20.32
N THR A 227 -19.18 -10.78 19.25
CA THR A 227 -18.65 -10.14 18.04
C THR A 227 -19.73 -9.31 17.34
N LYS A 228 -19.47 -8.03 17.15
CA LYS A 228 -20.42 -7.07 16.55
C LYS A 228 -20.18 -6.99 15.04
N TYR A 229 -21.27 -6.99 14.27
CA TYR A 229 -21.25 -6.86 12.80
C TYR A 229 -22.04 -5.61 12.39
N PHE A 230 -21.34 -4.64 11.79
CA PHE A 230 -21.93 -3.45 11.20
C PHE A 230 -21.82 -3.53 9.67
N ILE A 231 -22.87 -3.95 9.00
CA ILE A 231 -22.91 -4.09 7.54
C ILE A 231 -23.79 -3.00 6.98
N ASN A 232 -23.22 -2.12 6.13
CA ASN A 232 -23.88 -0.93 5.60
C ASN A 232 -24.72 -0.22 6.69
N PRO A 233 -24.12 0.23 7.82
CA PRO A 233 -24.88 0.74 8.95
C PRO A 233 -25.70 2.01 8.64
N THR A 234 -25.35 2.72 7.57
CA THR A 234 -26.12 3.87 7.06
C THR A 234 -27.28 3.45 6.15
N GLY A 235 -27.40 2.15 5.86
CA GLY A 235 -28.42 1.58 4.97
C GLY A 235 -27.93 1.54 3.51
N ARG A 236 -28.57 2.28 2.62
CA ARG A 236 -28.33 2.27 1.18
C ARG A 236 -26.94 2.84 0.81
N PHE A 237 -26.18 2.08 -0.02
CA PHE A 237 -24.92 2.53 -0.60
C PHE A 237 -24.91 2.16 -2.11
N VAL A 238 -25.62 2.94 -2.92
CA VAL A 238 -25.79 2.70 -4.38
C VAL A 238 -24.84 3.59 -5.18
N ILE A 239 -24.78 4.89 -4.88
CA ILE A 239 -23.83 5.81 -5.49
C ILE A 239 -22.49 5.64 -4.78
N GLY A 240 -21.45 5.30 -5.52
CA GLY A 240 -20.10 5.07 -5.00
C GLY A 240 -19.00 5.47 -5.97
N GLY A 241 -17.78 5.04 -5.67
CA GLY A 241 -16.61 5.42 -6.45
C GLY A 241 -16.45 6.94 -6.58
N PRO A 242 -15.75 7.42 -7.64
CA PRO A 242 -15.51 8.86 -7.85
C PRO A 242 -16.78 9.71 -8.06
N LEU A 243 -17.92 9.09 -8.32
CA LEU A 243 -19.22 9.81 -8.37
C LEU A 243 -19.72 10.18 -6.97
N GLY A 244 -19.51 9.28 -6.00
CA GLY A 244 -19.91 9.47 -4.61
C GLY A 244 -18.97 10.36 -3.81
N ASP A 245 -17.66 10.19 -3.99
CA ASP A 245 -16.60 10.93 -3.29
C ASP A 245 -15.37 11.07 -4.18
N SER A 246 -14.61 12.14 -4.01
CA SER A 246 -13.39 12.37 -4.78
C SER A 246 -12.25 11.48 -4.30
N GLY A 247 -11.45 10.99 -5.24
CA GLY A 247 -10.21 10.25 -4.97
C GLY A 247 -8.96 11.05 -5.30
N LEU A 248 -7.87 10.72 -4.63
CA LEU A 248 -6.55 11.27 -4.89
C LEU A 248 -5.47 10.22 -4.56
N THR A 249 -4.45 10.11 -5.41
CA THR A 249 -3.27 9.29 -5.14
C THR A 249 -2.62 9.65 -3.81
N GLY A 250 -2.27 8.63 -3.01
CA GLY A 250 -1.55 8.81 -1.76
C GLY A 250 -2.40 9.22 -0.55
N ARG A 251 -3.73 9.05 -0.60
CA ARG A 251 -4.62 9.32 0.54
C ARG A 251 -4.98 8.11 1.39
N LYS A 252 -4.38 6.94 1.10
CA LYS A 252 -4.60 5.69 1.86
C LYS A 252 -3.29 5.10 2.40
N ILE A 253 -2.36 5.98 2.79
CA ILE A 253 -0.99 5.59 3.20
C ILE A 253 -0.95 4.68 4.42
N ILE A 254 -1.91 4.76 5.33
CA ILE A 254 -2.00 3.88 6.50
C ILE A 254 -2.58 2.51 6.12
N VAL A 255 -3.55 2.48 5.18
CA VAL A 255 -4.04 1.23 4.56
C VAL A 255 -2.92 0.54 3.77
N ASP A 256 -2.09 1.31 3.08
CA ASP A 256 -0.95 0.79 2.29
C ASP A 256 0.12 0.13 3.15
N THR A 257 0.22 0.49 4.42
CA THR A 257 1.28 0.07 5.32
C THR A 257 0.80 -0.86 6.44
N TYR A 258 0.69 -0.36 7.67
CA TYR A 258 0.51 -1.24 8.84
C TYR A 258 -0.79 -1.00 9.60
N GLY A 259 -1.76 -0.26 9.03
CA GLY A 259 -3.06 -0.02 9.65
C GLY A 259 -3.01 0.73 10.96
N GLY A 260 -1.98 1.55 11.18
CA GLY A 260 -1.77 2.31 12.40
C GLY A 260 -0.98 1.60 13.50
N ALA A 261 -0.55 0.35 13.28
CA ALA A 261 0.24 -0.39 14.26
C ALA A 261 1.71 0.10 14.36
N ALA A 262 2.21 0.76 13.32
CA ALA A 262 3.53 1.37 13.27
C ALA A 262 3.44 2.86 12.91
N ARG A 263 4.53 3.57 13.14
CA ARG A 263 4.69 4.96 12.66
C ARG A 263 4.71 5.01 11.14
N HIS A 264 4.47 6.21 10.59
CA HIS A 264 4.53 6.48 9.17
C HIS A 264 5.30 7.78 8.90
N GLY A 265 6.13 7.80 7.85
CA GLY A 265 6.92 8.97 7.49
C GLY A 265 6.15 10.04 6.71
N GLY A 266 4.94 9.71 6.23
CA GLY A 266 4.06 10.61 5.47
C GLY A 266 4.16 10.48 3.95
N GLY A 267 5.21 9.83 3.42
CA GLY A 267 5.38 9.64 1.98
C GLY A 267 4.42 8.61 1.38
N ALA A 268 3.72 8.96 0.32
CA ALA A 268 2.92 8.03 -0.47
C ALA A 268 3.79 7.19 -1.41
N PHE A 269 3.32 5.99 -1.78
CA PHE A 269 4.05 5.06 -2.65
C PHE A 269 3.60 5.13 -4.11
N SER A 270 2.30 5.03 -4.36
CA SER A 270 1.74 4.90 -5.70
C SER A 270 2.11 6.08 -6.59
N GLY A 271 2.39 5.79 -7.87
CA GLY A 271 2.79 6.77 -8.86
C GLY A 271 4.27 7.17 -8.83
N LYS A 272 5.04 6.69 -7.85
CA LYS A 272 6.48 7.00 -7.70
C LYS A 272 7.34 5.83 -8.18
N ASP A 273 8.31 6.10 -9.08
CA ASP A 273 9.34 5.15 -9.47
C ASP A 273 10.32 4.87 -8.29
N PRO A 274 11.12 3.78 -8.35
CA PRO A 274 11.94 3.34 -7.21
C PRO A 274 13.08 4.29 -6.81
N THR A 275 13.38 5.32 -7.57
CA THR A 275 14.37 6.33 -7.17
C THR A 275 13.86 7.25 -6.05
N LYS A 276 12.55 7.30 -5.84
CA LYS A 276 11.93 7.99 -4.72
C LYS A 276 12.06 7.13 -3.46
N VAL A 277 12.85 7.61 -2.52
CA VAL A 277 13.14 6.89 -1.25
C VAL A 277 11.89 6.67 -0.39
N ASP A 278 10.87 7.51 -0.50
CA ASP A 278 9.57 7.27 0.11
C ASP A 278 9.06 5.86 -0.16
N ARG A 279 9.24 5.37 -1.37
CA ARG A 279 8.83 4.04 -1.79
C ARG A 279 9.90 2.99 -1.55
N SER A 280 11.07 3.13 -2.14
CA SER A 280 12.13 2.12 -2.11
C SER A 280 12.66 1.87 -0.70
N ALA A 281 12.92 2.90 0.07
CA ALA A 281 13.43 2.74 1.43
C ALA A 281 12.36 2.25 2.42
N SER A 282 11.06 2.54 2.19
CA SER A 282 9.98 1.93 2.97
C SER A 282 9.88 0.42 2.72
N TYR A 283 10.07 -0.03 1.48
CA TYR A 283 10.12 -1.45 1.14
C TYR A 283 11.34 -2.13 1.76
N MET A 284 12.50 -1.46 1.73
CA MET A 284 13.70 -1.97 2.39
C MET A 284 13.55 -2.02 3.91
N ALA A 285 12.98 -1.00 4.53
CA ALA A 285 12.70 -0.98 5.96
C ALA A 285 11.75 -2.14 6.37
N ARG A 286 10.72 -2.43 5.55
CA ARG A 286 9.87 -3.62 5.74
C ARG A 286 10.67 -4.91 5.63
N HIS A 287 11.53 -5.03 4.62
CA HIS A 287 12.37 -6.21 4.41
C HIS A 287 13.24 -6.47 5.64
N ILE A 288 13.90 -5.45 6.16
CA ILE A 288 14.74 -5.55 7.35
C ILE A 288 13.90 -5.96 8.57
N ALA A 289 12.81 -5.24 8.87
CA ALA A 289 11.96 -5.52 10.03
C ALA A 289 11.41 -6.96 9.99
N LYS A 290 10.95 -7.40 8.80
CA LYS A 290 10.45 -8.75 8.59
C LYS A 290 11.52 -9.81 8.87
N ASN A 291 12.74 -9.60 8.39
CA ASN A 291 13.82 -10.55 8.58
C ASN A 291 14.30 -10.59 10.02
N ILE A 292 14.28 -9.50 10.77
CA ILE A 292 14.55 -9.49 12.21
C ILE A 292 13.56 -10.39 12.95
N VAL A 293 12.26 -10.27 12.66
CA VAL A 293 11.23 -11.08 13.31
C VAL A 293 11.29 -12.53 12.84
N ALA A 294 11.42 -12.78 11.54
CA ALA A 294 11.48 -14.13 10.96
C ALA A 294 12.66 -14.96 11.46
N ASN A 295 13.80 -14.32 11.74
CA ASN A 295 15.00 -14.98 12.30
C ASN A 295 14.97 -15.05 13.83
N GLY A 296 13.88 -14.63 14.49
CA GLY A 296 13.70 -14.78 15.93
C GLY A 296 14.50 -13.78 16.79
N TYR A 297 15.02 -12.69 16.21
CA TYR A 297 15.74 -11.66 16.97
C TYR A 297 14.78 -10.77 17.79
N ALA A 298 13.51 -10.67 17.38
CA ALA A 298 12.45 -10.02 18.13
C ALA A 298 11.08 -10.57 17.73
N LYS A 299 10.04 -10.36 18.58
CA LYS A 299 8.64 -10.65 18.20
C LYS A 299 7.99 -9.49 17.46
N LYS A 300 8.49 -8.28 17.69
CA LYS A 300 8.06 -7.03 17.03
C LYS A 300 9.29 -6.22 16.70
N CYS A 301 9.28 -5.60 15.53
CA CYS A 301 10.38 -4.73 15.13
C CYS A 301 9.86 -3.58 14.28
N GLU A 302 10.22 -2.36 14.66
CA GLU A 302 10.05 -1.15 13.86
C GLU A 302 11.42 -0.61 13.47
N ILE A 303 11.59 -0.31 12.20
CA ILE A 303 12.80 0.28 11.63
C ILE A 303 12.44 1.68 11.12
N GLN A 304 13.27 2.68 11.42
CA GLN A 304 13.25 3.97 10.73
C GLN A 304 14.55 4.14 9.94
N ILE A 305 14.44 4.58 8.70
CA ILE A 305 15.56 5.01 7.86
C ILE A 305 15.27 6.46 7.45
N ALA A 306 16.25 7.36 7.60
CA ALA A 306 16.11 8.75 7.22
C ALA A 306 17.17 9.17 6.21
N TYR A 307 16.78 10.01 5.24
CA TYR A 307 17.65 10.53 4.18
C TYR A 307 17.64 12.05 4.15
N SER A 308 18.73 12.61 3.60
CA SER A 308 18.81 13.99 3.16
C SER A 308 18.88 14.03 1.63
N ILE A 309 18.22 15.01 1.01
CA ILE A 309 18.28 15.18 -0.44
C ILE A 309 19.73 15.29 -0.92
N GLY A 310 20.06 14.58 -2.00
CA GLY A 310 21.40 14.61 -2.61
C GLY A 310 22.48 13.83 -1.85
N VAL A 311 22.17 13.21 -0.70
CA VAL A 311 23.09 12.37 0.08
C VAL A 311 22.75 10.90 -0.17
N ALA A 312 23.75 10.05 -0.46
CA ALA A 312 23.51 8.65 -0.77
C ALA A 312 23.27 7.82 0.51
N LYS A 313 24.08 8.00 1.53
CA LYS A 313 23.94 7.23 2.78
C LYS A 313 22.81 7.78 3.64
N PRO A 314 22.05 6.90 4.33
CA PRO A 314 21.05 7.37 5.29
C PRO A 314 21.72 8.19 6.40
N VAL A 315 21.05 9.27 6.81
CA VAL A 315 21.52 10.13 7.91
C VAL A 315 21.29 9.49 9.27
N SER A 316 20.33 8.56 9.37
CA SER A 316 20.11 7.77 10.58
C SER A 316 19.36 6.46 10.30
N ILE A 317 19.63 5.46 11.15
CA ILE A 317 18.88 4.20 11.24
C ILE A 317 18.49 4.05 12.70
N TYR A 318 17.20 3.79 12.96
CA TYR A 318 16.66 3.55 14.30
C TYR A 318 15.94 2.21 14.33
N VAL A 319 16.17 1.43 15.37
CA VAL A 319 15.52 0.13 15.61
C VAL A 319 14.78 0.20 16.92
N ASN A 320 13.55 -0.31 16.96
CA ASN A 320 12.77 -0.48 18.17
C ASN A 320 12.12 -1.87 18.16
N THR A 321 12.49 -2.70 19.09
CA THR A 321 11.97 -4.06 19.25
C THR A 321 10.85 -4.14 20.31
N TYR A 322 10.43 -3.02 20.85
CA TYR A 322 9.40 -2.94 21.91
C TYR A 322 9.70 -3.82 23.13
N GLY A 323 10.99 -4.03 23.41
CA GLY A 323 11.43 -4.90 24.51
C GLY A 323 11.21 -6.40 24.28
N THR A 324 10.98 -6.81 23.02
CA THR A 324 10.76 -8.23 22.65
C THR A 324 12.00 -8.89 22.05
N ASN A 325 13.13 -8.19 22.04
CA ASN A 325 14.40 -8.64 21.47
C ASN A 325 15.03 -9.81 22.26
N THR A 326 15.69 -10.70 21.51
CA THR A 326 16.46 -11.82 22.07
C THR A 326 17.96 -11.51 22.15
N ILE A 327 18.42 -10.48 21.42
CA ILE A 327 19.77 -9.92 21.47
C ILE A 327 19.67 -8.39 21.62
N PRO A 328 20.72 -7.70 22.11
CA PRO A 328 20.70 -6.24 22.23
C PRO A 328 20.41 -5.53 20.90
N GLU A 329 19.65 -4.43 20.93
CA GLU A 329 19.28 -3.68 19.72
C GLU A 329 20.53 -3.16 18.97
N GLU A 330 21.60 -2.81 19.69
CA GLU A 330 22.89 -2.43 19.09
C GLU A 330 23.47 -3.55 18.20
N LYS A 331 23.28 -4.82 18.61
CA LYS A 331 23.71 -5.98 17.82
C LYS A 331 22.83 -6.18 16.58
N ILE A 332 21.55 -5.83 16.66
CA ILE A 332 20.67 -5.84 15.51
C ILE A 332 21.11 -4.77 14.51
N ILE A 333 21.44 -3.56 14.97
CA ILE A 333 21.95 -2.46 14.12
C ILE A 333 23.26 -2.87 13.46
N GLU A 334 24.23 -3.45 14.20
CA GLU A 334 25.48 -3.97 13.63
C GLU A 334 25.24 -5.01 12.51
N LYS A 335 24.21 -5.86 12.66
CA LYS A 335 23.83 -6.83 11.63
C LYS A 335 23.24 -6.15 10.39
N ILE A 336 22.39 -5.16 10.58
CA ILE A 336 21.82 -4.37 9.47
C ILE A 336 22.96 -3.75 8.66
N ASP A 337 23.87 -3.03 9.30
CA ASP A 337 25.00 -2.34 8.68
C ASP A 337 25.95 -3.30 7.92
N LYS A 338 26.12 -4.53 8.42
CA LYS A 338 26.97 -5.55 7.78
C LYS A 338 26.28 -6.24 6.60
N THR A 339 24.95 -6.29 6.60
CA THR A 339 24.17 -7.10 5.63
C THR A 339 23.67 -6.27 4.47
N PHE A 340 23.31 -5.01 4.70
CA PHE A 340 22.61 -4.18 3.73
C PHE A 340 23.36 -2.88 3.45
N ASP A 341 23.55 -2.60 2.18
CA ASP A 341 23.86 -1.25 1.71
C ASP A 341 22.52 -0.50 1.51
N LEU A 342 22.32 0.56 2.28
CA LEU A 342 21.07 1.33 2.30
C LEU A 342 21.15 2.59 1.44
N THR A 343 22.09 2.67 0.51
CA THR A 343 22.06 3.72 -0.52
C THR A 343 20.90 3.47 -1.49
N PRO A 344 20.28 4.52 -2.05
CA PRO A 344 19.12 4.37 -2.94
C PRO A 344 19.36 3.37 -4.08
N ARG A 345 20.51 3.46 -4.75
CA ARG A 345 20.88 2.56 -5.85
C ARG A 345 21.03 1.11 -5.38
N ALA A 346 21.67 0.89 -4.23
CA ALA A 346 21.84 -0.46 -3.68
C ALA A 346 20.49 -1.09 -3.31
N ILE A 347 19.56 -0.33 -2.72
CA ILE A 347 18.19 -0.79 -2.43
C ILE A 347 17.46 -1.19 -3.71
N ILE A 348 17.51 -0.34 -4.75
CA ILE A 348 16.87 -0.61 -6.04
C ILE A 348 17.38 -1.91 -6.64
N ASN A 349 18.70 -2.11 -6.63
CA ASN A 349 19.33 -3.31 -7.17
C ASN A 349 19.02 -4.54 -6.32
N TYR A 350 19.14 -4.44 -4.99
CA TYR A 350 18.91 -5.55 -4.06
C TYR A 350 17.49 -6.09 -4.12
N LEU A 351 16.50 -5.20 -4.19
CA LEU A 351 15.08 -5.57 -4.28
C LEU A 351 14.58 -5.72 -5.73
N ASP A 352 15.46 -5.53 -6.73
CA ASP A 352 15.11 -5.62 -8.17
C ASP A 352 13.86 -4.79 -8.53
N LEU A 353 13.93 -3.50 -8.21
CA LEU A 353 12.78 -2.58 -8.31
C LEU A 353 12.58 -1.95 -9.69
N GLN A 354 13.52 -2.12 -10.65
CA GLN A 354 13.42 -1.53 -11.99
C GLN A 354 12.59 -2.39 -12.97
N ARG A 355 11.46 -2.90 -12.52
CA ARG A 355 10.54 -3.73 -13.31
C ARG A 355 9.08 -3.39 -12.98
N PRO A 356 8.13 -3.75 -13.87
CA PRO A 356 6.71 -3.40 -13.68
C PRO A 356 6.05 -4.31 -12.63
N ILE A 357 6.27 -4.02 -11.35
CA ILE A 357 5.73 -4.78 -10.21
C ILE A 357 4.83 -3.95 -9.31
N TYR A 358 4.58 -2.69 -9.63
CA TYR A 358 3.96 -1.74 -8.73
C TYR A 358 2.44 -1.81 -8.72
N ARG A 359 1.82 -2.04 -9.86
CA ARG A 359 0.37 -2.19 -9.99
C ARG A 359 -0.20 -3.26 -9.05
N GLN A 360 0.47 -4.40 -8.90
CA GLN A 360 0.04 -5.48 -8.00
C GLN A 360 0.18 -5.13 -6.51
N THR A 361 0.92 -4.07 -6.16
CA THR A 361 1.09 -3.65 -4.77
C THR A 361 -0.06 -2.78 -4.27
N THR A 362 -0.74 -2.07 -5.14
CA THR A 362 -1.65 -0.96 -4.84
C THR A 362 -2.84 -1.36 -3.97
N ASN A 363 -3.50 -2.47 -4.27
CA ASN A 363 -4.69 -2.91 -3.56
C ASN A 363 -4.34 -3.87 -2.42
N TYR A 364 -5.05 -3.76 -1.29
CA TYR A 364 -4.91 -4.66 -0.12
C TYR A 364 -3.52 -4.64 0.52
N GLY A 365 -2.92 -3.44 0.61
CA GLY A 365 -1.62 -3.18 1.23
C GLY A 365 -0.40 -3.51 0.36
N HIS A 366 0.70 -2.83 0.63
CA HIS A 366 1.99 -3.05 -0.04
C HIS A 366 2.82 -4.15 0.63
N PHE A 367 2.43 -4.58 1.85
CA PHE A 367 3.16 -5.54 2.67
C PHE A 367 2.35 -6.79 2.95
N GLY A 368 3.05 -7.91 3.22
CA GLY A 368 2.44 -9.20 3.51
C GLY A 368 2.08 -10.06 2.27
N LYS A 369 2.51 -9.67 1.08
CA LYS A 369 2.29 -10.42 -0.18
C LYS A 369 3.53 -11.23 -0.53
N LYS A 370 3.45 -12.56 -0.48
CA LYS A 370 4.60 -13.49 -0.55
C LYS A 370 5.51 -13.32 -1.77
N ASP A 371 4.95 -12.91 -2.92
CA ASP A 371 5.67 -12.83 -4.20
C ASP A 371 6.44 -11.52 -4.40
N LEU A 372 6.37 -10.59 -3.44
CA LEU A 372 7.07 -9.31 -3.54
C LEU A 372 8.49 -9.42 -2.98
N PRO A 373 9.48 -8.74 -3.61
CA PRO A 373 10.91 -8.89 -3.25
C PRO A 373 11.21 -8.59 -1.78
N TRP A 374 10.57 -7.56 -1.22
CA TRP A 374 10.77 -7.16 0.17
C TRP A 374 10.12 -8.07 1.20
N GLU A 375 9.31 -9.03 0.75
CA GLU A 375 8.72 -10.04 1.64
C GLU A 375 9.57 -11.32 1.75
N LYS A 376 10.67 -11.41 1.00
CA LYS A 376 11.58 -12.56 1.03
C LYS A 376 12.28 -12.67 2.38
N ILE A 377 12.28 -13.88 2.95
CA ILE A 377 13.07 -14.19 4.15
C ILE A 377 14.46 -14.65 3.73
N ILE A 378 15.47 -14.11 4.39
CA ILE A 378 16.88 -14.44 4.21
C ILE A 378 17.47 -14.91 5.55
N ASN A 379 18.61 -15.59 5.52
CA ASN A 379 19.43 -15.81 6.70
C ASN A 379 20.14 -14.50 7.05
N PHE A 380 19.89 -14.01 8.24
CA PHE A 380 20.24 -12.67 8.65
C PHE A 380 21.10 -12.64 9.92
#